data_b67941be8255e36380d4bf9432d329b5
#
_entry.id   b67941be8255e36380d4bf9432d329b5
#
_cell.length_a   1.000
_cell.length_b   1.000
_cell.length_c   1.000
_cell.angle_alpha   90.00
_cell.angle_beta   90.00
_cell.angle_gamma   90.00
#
_symmetry.space_group_name_H-M   'P 1'
#
loop_
_entity.id
_entity.type
_entity.pdbx_description
1 polymer ?
#
loop_
_entity_poly.entity_id
_entity_poly.type
_entity_poly.pdbx_seq_one_letter_code
_entity_poly.pdbx_strand_id
1 'polypeptide(L)'
;VTTDHRTRPTGLALTHEVGSAVTVHLDGIDILRYTYRPDTVQRESPKPYLHPVRTAGGALVTLARPHDHVWHTGIAWALPHVGDDNFWGGPTFTGTAYEQLANNGRSEHVAVTDVRADPGEVRFAHTLAWITEDGRHIVDEERALTVRPAAGDWTLTFETRMRNVSGRDLSIGSPTTKGRENAGYGGLFWRGPRSFTGGTLHAPDGSGGEELRGTRHAWMGFTGLHDGTAAASSIVIVDDVRNPAHPPQWFARTEEFAGLCPAPFFSEELPFEADETLEFRYAVVVVDGAAGDGRAVALAASGRDALERSRSGRSDHHDSAPIATPAAPTRKDPRA
;
A
#
# COMPACT_ATOMS: atom_id res chain seq x y z
N VAL A 1 -1.45 -43.35 -16.54
CA VAL A 1 -1.29 -41.93 -16.19
C VAL A 1 -2.56 -41.52 -15.51
N THR A 2 -2.56 -41.55 -14.18
CA THR A 2 -3.69 -41.06 -13.32
C THR A 2 -3.58 -39.54 -13.24
N THR A 3 -4.41 -38.83 -13.97
CA THR A 3 -4.61 -37.41 -13.82
C THR A 3 -5.34 -37.19 -12.47
N ASP A 4 -4.58 -36.74 -11.47
CA ASP A 4 -5.13 -36.27 -10.18
C ASP A 4 -5.91 -34.97 -10.44
N HIS A 5 -7.21 -35.09 -10.67
CA HIS A 5 -8.13 -33.95 -10.73
C HIS A 5 -8.39 -33.46 -9.31
N ARG A 6 -7.39 -32.79 -8.70
CA ARG A 6 -7.68 -31.94 -7.55
C ARG A 6 -8.60 -30.81 -8.03
N THR A 7 -9.87 -30.88 -7.66
CA THR A 7 -10.80 -29.75 -7.84
C THR A 7 -10.18 -28.53 -7.15
N ARG A 8 -9.85 -27.49 -7.93
CA ARG A 8 -9.41 -26.21 -7.35
C ARG A 8 -10.51 -25.71 -6.42
N PRO A 9 -10.16 -25.26 -5.20
CA PRO A 9 -11.15 -24.67 -4.32
C PRO A 9 -11.78 -23.46 -5.02
N THR A 10 -13.09 -23.37 -5.00
CA THR A 10 -13.86 -22.23 -5.53
C THR A 10 -14.01 -21.19 -4.43
N GLY A 11 -13.97 -19.90 -4.80
CA GLY A 11 -14.07 -18.76 -3.89
C GLY A 11 -12.74 -18.33 -3.29
N LEU A 12 -12.83 -17.44 -2.28
CA LEU A 12 -11.68 -16.93 -1.57
C LEU A 12 -11.15 -17.93 -0.53
N ALA A 13 -9.82 -18.01 -0.43
CA ALA A 13 -9.12 -18.73 0.61
C ALA A 13 -7.86 -17.96 1.03
N LEU A 14 -7.30 -18.30 2.19
CA LEU A 14 -6.09 -17.67 2.74
C LEU A 14 -5.12 -18.75 3.22
N THR A 15 -3.86 -18.58 2.85
CA THR A 15 -2.73 -19.30 3.45
C THR A 15 -1.93 -18.33 4.32
N HIS A 16 -1.71 -18.67 5.59
CA HIS A 16 -0.91 -17.88 6.50
C HIS A 16 0.42 -18.57 6.80
N GLU A 17 1.51 -18.02 6.30
CA GLU A 17 2.87 -18.36 6.71
C GLU A 17 3.20 -17.57 7.96
N VAL A 18 2.90 -18.16 9.13
CA VAL A 18 3.02 -17.50 10.42
C VAL A 18 4.41 -16.92 10.64
N GLY A 19 4.47 -15.62 10.96
CA GLY A 19 5.74 -14.90 11.15
C GLY A 19 6.35 -14.33 9.85
N SER A 20 5.70 -14.47 8.68
CA SER A 20 6.25 -14.04 7.39
C SER A 20 5.23 -13.32 6.50
N ALA A 21 4.19 -14.04 6.03
CA ALA A 21 3.30 -13.54 5.01
C ALA A 21 1.91 -14.20 5.04
N VAL A 22 0.96 -13.57 4.37
CA VAL A 22 -0.31 -14.20 4.00
C VAL A 22 -0.47 -14.19 2.49
N THR A 23 -1.05 -15.25 1.93
CA THR A 23 -1.41 -15.36 0.52
C THR A 23 -2.91 -15.54 0.40
N VAL A 24 -3.54 -14.71 -0.43
CA VAL A 24 -4.97 -14.81 -0.75
C VAL A 24 -5.12 -15.51 -2.08
N HIS A 25 -6.00 -16.51 -2.11
CA HIS A 25 -6.33 -17.31 -3.29
C HIS A 25 -7.75 -16.97 -3.73
N LEU A 26 -7.99 -16.87 -5.03
CA LEU A 26 -9.30 -16.77 -5.64
C LEU A 26 -9.42 -17.87 -6.71
N ASP A 27 -10.37 -18.78 -6.54
CA ASP A 27 -10.59 -19.92 -7.45
C ASP A 27 -9.29 -20.71 -7.75
N GLY A 28 -8.44 -20.84 -6.72
CA GLY A 28 -7.15 -21.53 -6.79
C GLY A 28 -6.03 -20.77 -7.49
N ILE A 29 -6.20 -19.48 -7.75
CA ILE A 29 -5.16 -18.56 -8.23
C ILE A 29 -4.67 -17.73 -7.05
N ASP A 30 -3.35 -17.64 -6.85
CA ASP A 30 -2.71 -16.77 -5.87
C ASP A 30 -2.82 -15.33 -6.38
N ILE A 31 -3.88 -14.62 -5.97
CA ILE A 31 -4.14 -13.26 -6.45
C ILE A 31 -3.32 -12.19 -5.71
N LEU A 32 -2.93 -12.46 -4.45
CA LEU A 32 -2.22 -11.49 -3.63
C LEU A 32 -1.38 -12.19 -2.58
N ARG A 33 -0.12 -11.76 -2.44
CA ARG A 33 0.72 -12.09 -1.28
C ARG A 33 1.07 -10.81 -0.52
N TYR A 34 0.80 -10.78 0.77
CA TYR A 34 1.20 -9.73 1.69
C TYR A 34 2.34 -10.22 2.59
N THR A 35 3.54 -9.74 2.34
CA THR A 35 4.71 -9.99 3.18
C THR A 35 4.72 -8.96 4.30
N TYR A 36 4.39 -9.37 5.52
CA TYR A 36 4.32 -8.46 6.67
C TYR A 36 5.61 -8.43 7.50
N ARG A 37 6.53 -9.36 7.27
CA ARG A 37 7.92 -9.33 7.78
C ARG A 37 8.88 -9.51 6.63
N PRO A 38 9.23 -8.42 5.93
CA PRO A 38 10.22 -8.48 4.86
C PRO A 38 11.62 -8.68 5.41
N ASP A 39 12.45 -9.42 4.67
CA ASP A 39 13.89 -9.56 4.89
C ASP A 39 14.63 -8.66 3.86
N THR A 40 14.63 -7.37 4.11
CA THR A 40 15.31 -6.37 3.29
C THR A 40 16.27 -5.56 4.13
N VAL A 41 17.30 -5.01 3.48
CA VAL A 41 18.32 -4.22 4.18
C VAL A 41 17.79 -2.85 4.61
N GLN A 42 18.37 -2.25 5.65
CA GLN A 42 17.93 -0.99 6.25
C GLN A 42 17.76 0.15 5.23
N ARG A 43 18.68 0.27 4.26
CA ARG A 43 18.60 1.24 3.17
C ARG A 43 17.30 1.18 2.35
N GLU A 44 16.63 0.04 2.30
CA GLU A 44 15.37 -0.12 1.58
C GLU A 44 14.15 0.29 2.42
N SER A 45 14.37 0.75 3.65
CA SER A 45 13.32 1.01 4.64
C SER A 45 12.37 -0.18 4.72
N PRO A 46 12.76 -1.28 5.41
CA PRO A 46 11.93 -2.47 5.53
C PRO A 46 10.52 -2.14 5.97
N LYS A 47 9.54 -2.53 5.17
CA LYS A 47 8.11 -2.27 5.41
C LYS A 47 7.25 -3.35 4.80
N PRO A 48 6.10 -3.69 5.38
CA PRO A 48 5.18 -4.64 4.78
C PRO A 48 4.71 -4.20 3.39
N TYR A 49 4.56 -5.18 2.48
CA TYR A 49 4.20 -4.92 1.10
C TYR A 49 3.39 -6.06 0.48
N LEU A 50 2.70 -5.75 -0.62
CA LEU A 50 1.92 -6.69 -1.42
C LEU A 50 2.64 -6.95 -2.75
N HIS A 51 3.17 -8.16 -2.88
CA HIS A 51 3.76 -8.68 -4.12
C HIS A 51 3.97 -10.19 -4.00
N PRO A 52 3.65 -10.99 -5.04
CA PRO A 52 2.94 -10.60 -6.25
C PRO A 52 1.48 -10.21 -6.01
N VAL A 53 0.95 -9.32 -6.86
CA VAL A 53 -0.48 -9.04 -7.00
C VAL A 53 -0.88 -9.38 -8.41
N ARG A 54 -1.98 -10.14 -8.58
CA ARG A 54 -2.44 -10.65 -9.86
C ARG A 54 -3.92 -10.35 -10.07
N THR A 55 -4.33 -10.29 -11.32
CA THR A 55 -5.73 -10.29 -11.69
C THR A 55 -6.40 -11.63 -11.34
N ALA A 56 -7.72 -11.71 -11.41
CA ALA A 56 -8.46 -12.97 -11.26
C ALA A 56 -8.05 -14.01 -12.33
N GLY A 57 -7.63 -13.57 -13.51
CA GLY A 57 -7.04 -14.43 -14.56
C GLY A 57 -5.59 -14.83 -14.32
N GLY A 58 -4.94 -14.33 -13.27
CA GLY A 58 -3.57 -14.66 -12.89
C GLY A 58 -2.47 -13.76 -13.48
N ALA A 59 -2.82 -12.72 -14.23
CA ALA A 59 -1.85 -11.79 -14.81
C ALA A 59 -1.21 -10.91 -13.72
N LEU A 60 0.13 -10.80 -13.71
CA LEU A 60 0.88 -10.06 -12.71
C LEU A 60 0.75 -8.54 -12.94
N VAL A 61 0.32 -7.79 -11.93
CA VAL A 61 0.13 -6.33 -12.03
C VAL A 61 1.06 -5.53 -11.09
N THR A 62 2.05 -6.16 -10.50
CA THR A 62 3.04 -5.48 -9.64
C THR A 62 4.46 -5.86 -9.99
N LEU A 63 5.41 -4.99 -9.62
CA LEU A 63 6.85 -5.24 -9.69
C LEU A 63 7.47 -4.97 -8.32
N ALA A 64 8.30 -5.88 -7.83
CA ALA A 64 9.07 -5.68 -6.61
C ALA A 64 10.56 -5.65 -6.88
N ARG A 65 11.27 -4.76 -6.19
CA ARG A 65 12.72 -4.62 -6.18
C ARG A 65 13.35 -4.50 -7.59
N PRO A 66 12.85 -3.58 -8.45
CA PRO A 66 13.52 -3.31 -9.70
C PRO A 66 14.96 -2.82 -9.42
N HIS A 67 15.91 -3.19 -10.29
CA HIS A 67 17.35 -2.94 -10.04
C HIS A 67 17.71 -1.46 -9.84
N ASP A 68 16.91 -0.56 -10.38
CA ASP A 68 17.06 0.89 -10.32
C ASP A 68 16.42 1.53 -9.06
N HIS A 69 15.42 0.85 -8.44
CA HIS A 69 14.69 1.31 -7.25
C HIS A 69 14.34 0.10 -6.37
N VAL A 70 15.32 -0.52 -5.75
CA VAL A 70 15.14 -1.76 -4.95
C VAL A 70 14.20 -1.61 -3.76
N TRP A 71 13.93 -0.39 -3.32
CA TRP A 71 12.96 -0.08 -2.26
C TRP A 71 11.50 0.02 -2.73
N HIS A 72 11.22 -0.11 -4.05
CA HIS A 72 9.86 -0.26 -4.58
C HIS A 72 9.44 -1.73 -4.50
N THR A 73 8.37 -2.03 -3.77
CA THR A 73 7.99 -3.41 -3.39
C THR A 73 6.52 -3.73 -3.71
N GLY A 74 6.09 -3.47 -4.96
CA GLY A 74 4.73 -3.76 -5.40
C GLY A 74 3.73 -2.71 -4.92
N ILE A 75 2.85 -3.02 -3.97
CA ILE A 75 2.00 -2.05 -3.28
C ILE A 75 2.47 -1.94 -1.83
N ALA A 76 2.80 -0.73 -1.39
CA ALA A 76 3.26 -0.49 -0.03
C ALA A 76 2.79 0.88 0.48
N TRP A 77 2.52 0.97 1.78
CA TRP A 77 2.39 2.23 2.49
C TRP A 77 3.80 2.73 2.82
N ALA A 78 4.20 3.82 2.20
CA ALA A 78 5.57 4.31 2.27
C ALA A 78 5.60 5.84 2.31
N LEU A 79 6.37 6.41 3.23
CA LEU A 79 6.42 7.83 3.51
C LEU A 79 7.87 8.33 3.43
N PRO A 80 8.22 9.25 2.50
CA PRO A 80 9.60 9.70 2.32
C PRO A 80 10.08 10.66 3.41
N HIS A 81 9.15 11.36 4.06
CA HIS A 81 9.46 12.28 5.15
C HIS A 81 8.41 12.12 6.27
N VAL A 82 8.85 11.61 7.44
CA VAL A 82 8.11 11.63 8.70
C VAL A 82 9.02 12.35 9.69
N GLY A 83 8.83 13.66 9.85
CA GLY A 83 9.88 14.52 10.40
C GLY A 83 11.14 14.47 9.53
N ASP A 84 12.25 14.06 10.12
CA ASP A 84 13.56 13.92 9.45
C ASP A 84 13.82 12.49 8.92
N ASP A 85 12.92 11.55 9.22
CA ASP A 85 13.12 10.14 8.94
C ASP A 85 12.45 9.71 7.62
N ASN A 86 13.06 8.76 6.91
CA ASN A 86 12.65 8.25 5.60
C ASN A 86 12.15 6.81 5.73
N PHE A 87 10.83 6.59 5.59
CA PHE A 87 10.18 5.28 5.54
C PHE A 87 9.77 4.87 4.12
N TRP A 88 10.27 5.56 3.12
CA TRP A 88 10.14 5.22 1.70
C TRP A 88 11.26 4.26 1.27
N GLY A 89 12.49 4.57 1.65
CA GLY A 89 13.71 3.87 1.30
C GLY A 89 14.55 4.59 0.25
N GLY A 90 15.81 4.17 0.15
CA GLY A 90 16.79 4.81 -0.70
C GLY A 90 17.20 6.20 -0.21
N PRO A 91 17.77 7.03 -1.11
CA PRO A 91 18.25 8.36 -0.73
C PRO A 91 17.09 9.31 -0.42
N THR A 92 17.34 10.23 0.50
CA THR A 92 16.42 11.30 0.90
C THR A 92 16.70 12.57 0.10
N PHE A 93 15.66 13.29 -0.34
CA PHE A 93 15.82 14.59 -0.96
C PHE A 93 16.06 15.67 0.11
N THR A 94 17.18 16.38 0.02
CA THR A 94 17.66 17.33 1.04
C THR A 94 17.36 18.80 0.71
N GLY A 95 16.50 19.05 -0.30
CA GLY A 95 16.20 20.39 -0.81
C GLY A 95 17.02 20.77 -2.05
N THR A 96 18.14 20.12 -2.30
CA THR A 96 19.00 20.35 -3.47
C THR A 96 19.31 19.09 -4.26
N ALA A 97 19.50 17.95 -3.59
CA ALA A 97 19.90 16.68 -4.19
C ALA A 97 19.30 15.49 -3.44
N TYR A 98 19.40 14.31 -4.04
CA TYR A 98 19.18 13.05 -3.34
C TYR A 98 20.47 12.58 -2.69
N GLU A 99 20.44 12.41 -1.38
CA GLU A 99 21.57 11.96 -0.58
C GLU A 99 21.21 10.73 0.24
N GLN A 100 22.13 9.76 0.31
CA GLN A 100 21.96 8.63 1.20
C GLN A 100 22.32 9.06 2.62
N LEU A 101 21.31 9.36 3.40
CA LEU A 101 21.44 9.72 4.81
C LEU A 101 21.28 8.47 5.69
N ALA A 102 21.72 8.59 6.95
CA ALA A 102 21.46 7.59 8.00
C ALA A 102 20.07 7.84 8.65
N ASN A 103 19.01 7.81 7.83
CA ASN A 103 17.64 8.12 8.26
C ASN A 103 16.58 7.18 7.67
N ASN A 104 16.99 6.06 7.08
CA ASN A 104 16.03 5.07 6.57
C ASN A 104 15.43 4.29 7.73
N GLY A 105 14.21 4.66 8.15
CA GLY A 105 13.47 3.94 9.17
C GLY A 105 12.88 2.62 8.65
N ARG A 106 12.17 1.90 9.50
CA ARG A 106 11.49 0.64 9.17
C ARG A 106 10.16 0.50 9.87
N SER A 107 9.21 -0.23 9.27
CA SER A 107 7.92 -0.57 9.87
C SER A 107 7.92 -2.05 10.23
N GLU A 108 8.02 -2.36 11.52
CA GLU A 108 8.14 -3.72 12.04
C GLU A 108 6.77 -4.28 12.47
N HIS A 109 6.47 -5.50 12.05
CA HIS A 109 5.31 -6.24 12.53
C HIS A 109 5.46 -6.59 14.01
N VAL A 110 4.44 -6.23 14.80
CA VAL A 110 4.38 -6.53 16.24
C VAL A 110 3.51 -7.76 16.49
N ALA A 111 2.22 -7.70 16.14
CA ALA A 111 1.27 -8.77 16.43
C ALA A 111 0.17 -8.83 15.37
N VAL A 112 -0.28 -10.03 15.03
CA VAL A 112 -1.52 -10.27 14.27
C VAL A 112 -2.70 -10.05 15.20
N THR A 113 -3.67 -9.24 14.78
CA THR A 113 -4.87 -8.89 15.57
C THR A 113 -6.14 -9.54 15.04
N ASP A 114 -6.20 -9.84 13.73
CA ASP A 114 -7.36 -10.49 13.11
C ASP A 114 -6.94 -11.28 11.86
N VAL A 115 -7.47 -12.49 11.71
CA VAL A 115 -7.36 -13.30 10.50
C VAL A 115 -8.69 -13.99 10.27
N ARG A 116 -9.37 -13.67 9.15
CA ARG A 116 -10.62 -14.32 8.74
C ARG A 116 -10.55 -14.69 7.27
N ALA A 117 -11.15 -15.81 6.94
CA ALA A 117 -11.29 -16.27 5.56
C ALA A 117 -12.68 -16.92 5.39
N ASP A 118 -13.55 -16.19 4.73
CA ASP A 118 -14.89 -16.61 4.33
C ASP A 118 -14.98 -16.62 2.80
N PRO A 119 -15.90 -17.34 2.17
CA PRO A 119 -16.01 -17.39 0.71
C PRO A 119 -16.19 -16.03 0.02
N GLY A 120 -16.73 -15.03 0.72
CA GLY A 120 -16.95 -13.67 0.21
C GLY A 120 -15.95 -12.63 0.70
N GLU A 121 -15.09 -12.96 1.66
CA GLU A 121 -14.16 -12.02 2.26
C GLU A 121 -12.97 -12.71 2.91
N VAL A 122 -11.78 -12.17 2.66
CA VAL A 122 -10.59 -12.47 3.45
C VAL A 122 -10.15 -11.19 4.14
N ARG A 123 -9.89 -11.27 5.45
CA ARG A 123 -9.35 -10.16 6.24
C ARG A 123 -8.09 -10.58 6.99
N PHE A 124 -7.10 -9.69 6.97
CA PHE A 124 -5.89 -9.80 7.79
C PHE A 124 -5.62 -8.43 8.43
N ALA A 125 -5.43 -8.42 9.75
CA ALA A 125 -5.08 -7.21 10.48
C ALA A 125 -3.93 -7.47 11.45
N HIS A 126 -3.08 -6.46 11.64
CA HIS A 126 -1.93 -6.52 12.53
C HIS A 126 -1.52 -5.15 13.03
N THR A 127 -0.70 -5.12 14.07
CA THR A 127 -0.04 -3.92 14.55
C THR A 127 1.41 -3.85 14.09
N LEU A 128 1.92 -2.62 13.94
CA LEU A 128 3.28 -2.30 13.52
C LEU A 128 3.87 -1.23 14.43
N ALA A 129 5.18 -1.27 14.60
CA ALA A 129 5.97 -0.21 15.19
C ALA A 129 6.85 0.43 14.10
N TRP A 130 6.84 1.76 13.99
CA TRP A 130 7.72 2.49 13.09
C TRP A 130 8.94 2.95 13.86
N ILE A 131 10.09 2.46 13.45
CA ILE A 131 11.36 2.62 14.13
C ILE A 131 12.34 3.34 13.20
N THR A 132 12.88 4.43 13.67
CA THR A 132 13.91 5.21 12.95
C THR A 132 15.19 4.40 12.80
N GLU A 133 16.11 4.84 11.94
CA GLU A 133 17.38 4.14 11.74
C GLU A 133 18.23 4.09 13.04
N ASP A 134 18.16 5.13 13.87
CA ASP A 134 18.82 5.21 15.17
C ASP A 134 18.06 4.48 16.31
N GLY A 135 16.96 3.81 15.99
CA GLY A 135 16.24 2.90 16.90
C GLY A 135 15.14 3.53 17.74
N ARG A 136 14.74 4.80 17.52
CA ARG A 136 13.60 5.42 18.19
C ARG A 136 12.28 4.87 17.66
N HIS A 137 11.36 4.49 18.52
CA HIS A 137 9.99 4.15 18.17
C HIS A 137 9.16 5.44 18.10
N ILE A 138 8.61 5.77 16.94
CA ILE A 138 7.95 7.04 16.71
C ILE A 138 6.47 6.94 16.31
N VAL A 139 6.03 5.80 15.77
CA VAL A 139 4.62 5.59 15.38
C VAL A 139 4.19 4.18 15.74
N ASP A 140 3.02 4.07 16.39
CA ASP A 140 2.23 2.84 16.43
C ASP A 140 1.26 2.82 15.25
N GLU A 141 1.16 1.70 14.57
CA GLU A 141 0.22 1.54 13.45
C GLU A 141 -0.65 0.30 13.63
N GLU A 142 -1.95 0.47 13.39
CA GLU A 142 -2.89 -0.62 13.16
C GLU A 142 -3.20 -0.68 11.65
N ARG A 143 -2.90 -1.81 11.02
CA ARG A 143 -3.15 -2.01 9.59
C ARG A 143 -4.11 -3.16 9.35
N ALA A 144 -5.05 -2.96 8.44
CA ALA A 144 -5.95 -4.01 8.01
C ALA A 144 -6.07 -4.08 6.48
N LEU A 145 -6.12 -5.28 5.98
CA LEU A 145 -6.32 -5.63 4.59
C LEU A 145 -7.58 -6.46 4.48
N THR A 146 -8.51 -6.08 3.62
CA THR A 146 -9.72 -6.84 3.35
C THR A 146 -9.84 -7.07 1.85
N VAL A 147 -9.92 -8.33 1.42
CA VAL A 147 -10.06 -8.72 0.02
C VAL A 147 -11.45 -9.26 -0.22
N ARG A 148 -12.12 -8.75 -1.26
CA ARG A 148 -13.45 -9.23 -1.69
C ARG A 148 -13.43 -9.51 -3.20
N PRO A 149 -14.05 -10.63 -3.64
CA PRO A 149 -14.23 -10.89 -5.05
C PRO A 149 -15.36 -10.02 -5.61
N ALA A 150 -15.28 -9.72 -6.88
CA ALA A 150 -16.36 -9.17 -7.70
C ALA A 150 -16.45 -9.97 -9.01
N ALA A 151 -17.43 -9.71 -9.87
CA ALA A 151 -17.61 -10.45 -11.11
C ALA A 151 -16.48 -10.18 -12.11
N GLY A 152 -15.49 -11.08 -12.17
CA GLY A 152 -14.33 -10.99 -13.06
C GLY A 152 -13.19 -10.09 -12.55
N ASP A 153 -13.30 -9.61 -11.32
CA ASP A 153 -12.29 -8.79 -10.64
C ASP A 153 -12.27 -9.05 -9.13
N TRP A 154 -11.45 -8.31 -8.40
CA TRP A 154 -11.43 -8.32 -6.94
C TRP A 154 -10.96 -6.96 -6.40
N THR A 155 -11.33 -6.68 -5.18
CA THR A 155 -11.02 -5.41 -4.51
C THR A 155 -10.29 -5.67 -3.20
N LEU A 156 -9.20 -4.95 -2.99
CA LEU A 156 -8.52 -4.80 -1.70
C LEU A 156 -8.98 -3.50 -1.05
N THR A 157 -9.45 -3.55 0.18
CA THR A 157 -9.52 -2.39 1.07
C THR A 157 -8.26 -2.38 1.94
N PHE A 158 -7.49 -1.32 1.84
CA PHE A 158 -6.31 -1.04 2.68
C PHE A 158 -6.70 0.02 3.72
N GLU A 159 -6.45 -0.28 4.99
CA GLU A 159 -6.74 0.62 6.10
C GLU A 159 -5.50 0.74 6.98
N THR A 160 -5.13 1.96 7.36
CA THR A 160 -4.06 2.23 8.32
C THR A 160 -4.49 3.32 9.30
N ARG A 161 -4.17 3.10 10.56
CA ARG A 161 -4.36 4.03 11.68
C ARG A 161 -3.03 4.20 12.37
N MET A 162 -2.45 5.38 12.26
CA MET A 162 -1.12 5.73 12.71
C MET A 162 -1.22 6.67 13.92
N ARG A 163 -0.60 6.33 15.03
CA ARG A 163 -0.50 7.19 16.22
C ARG A 163 0.94 7.65 16.40
N ASN A 164 1.15 8.94 16.52
CA ASN A 164 2.46 9.50 16.88
C ASN A 164 2.76 9.22 18.36
N VAL A 165 3.76 8.39 18.62
CA VAL A 165 4.21 8.03 19.97
C VAL A 165 5.62 8.56 20.27
N SER A 166 6.12 9.46 19.41
CA SER A 166 7.48 10.03 19.54
C SER A 166 7.63 11.02 20.72
N GLY A 167 6.50 11.48 21.30
CA GLY A 167 6.48 12.52 22.33
C GLY A 167 6.78 13.93 21.82
N ARG A 168 6.78 14.14 20.51
CA ARG A 168 7.00 15.45 19.86
C ARG A 168 6.12 15.56 18.61
N ASP A 169 5.85 16.79 18.21
CA ASP A 169 5.17 17.06 16.94
C ASP A 169 6.08 16.67 15.77
N LEU A 170 5.47 15.99 14.81
CA LEU A 170 6.07 15.59 13.53
C LEU A 170 5.29 16.25 12.39
N SER A 171 5.83 16.15 11.18
CA SER A 171 5.09 16.40 9.94
C SER A 171 5.33 15.25 8.97
N ILE A 172 4.36 15.00 8.09
CA ILE A 172 4.49 14.05 6.99
C ILE A 172 4.53 14.84 5.70
N GLY A 173 5.57 14.66 4.91
CA GLY A 173 5.80 15.39 3.69
C GLY A 173 6.29 14.52 2.53
N SER A 174 6.61 15.19 1.44
CA SER A 174 7.14 14.62 0.20
C SER A 174 8.39 15.36 -0.23
N PRO A 175 9.14 14.89 -1.24
CA PRO A 175 10.21 15.69 -1.83
C PRO A 175 9.73 17.04 -2.40
N THR A 176 8.46 17.15 -2.83
CA THR A 176 7.91 18.45 -3.27
C THR A 176 7.82 19.45 -2.12
N THR A 177 7.42 19.02 -0.92
CA THR A 177 7.40 19.92 0.26
C THR A 177 8.80 20.36 0.69
N LYS A 178 9.84 19.67 0.21
CA LYS A 178 11.25 20.04 0.41
C LYS A 178 11.86 20.78 -0.79
N GLY A 179 11.03 21.17 -1.77
CA GLY A 179 11.43 22.02 -2.90
C GLY A 179 11.69 21.29 -4.21
N ARG A 180 11.51 19.97 -4.32
CA ARG A 180 11.60 19.26 -5.59
C ARG A 180 10.29 19.37 -6.36
N GLU A 181 10.31 20.06 -7.46
CA GLU A 181 9.13 20.24 -8.31
C GLU A 181 8.52 18.90 -8.73
N ASN A 182 7.22 18.79 -8.58
CA ASN A 182 6.37 17.69 -9.09
C ASN A 182 6.84 16.27 -8.72
N ALA A 183 7.40 16.10 -7.50
CA ALA A 183 7.89 14.85 -6.93
C ALA A 183 7.18 14.52 -5.59
N GLY A 184 5.88 14.74 -5.55
CA GLY A 184 5.05 14.62 -4.35
C GLY A 184 4.66 13.18 -4.00
N TYR A 185 5.55 12.19 -4.14
CA TYR A 185 5.25 10.81 -3.76
C TYR A 185 5.24 10.63 -2.24
N GLY A 186 4.41 9.69 -1.78
CA GLY A 186 4.23 9.32 -0.38
C GLY A 186 2.78 8.95 -0.09
N GLY A 187 2.56 7.76 0.45
CA GLY A 187 1.23 7.18 0.69
C GLY A 187 1.16 5.73 0.24
N LEU A 188 -0.02 5.30 -0.22
CA LEU A 188 -0.21 3.96 -0.77
C LEU A 188 0.33 3.91 -2.21
N PHE A 189 1.57 3.52 -2.35
CA PHE A 189 2.26 3.47 -3.64
C PHE A 189 2.11 2.11 -4.30
N TRP A 190 1.69 2.11 -5.57
CA TRP A 190 1.72 0.96 -6.46
C TRP A 190 2.84 1.11 -7.49
N ARG A 191 3.66 0.06 -7.64
CA ARG A 191 4.66 -0.11 -8.69
C ARG A 191 4.21 -1.19 -9.66
N GLY A 192 3.93 -0.82 -10.91
CA GLY A 192 3.53 -1.72 -11.98
C GLY A 192 4.71 -2.46 -12.64
N PRO A 193 4.42 -3.54 -13.40
CA PRO A 193 5.41 -4.23 -14.23
C PRO A 193 6.11 -3.28 -15.21
N ARG A 194 7.32 -3.63 -15.66
CA ARG A 194 8.04 -2.82 -16.67
C ARG A 194 7.30 -2.74 -18.01
N SER A 195 6.59 -3.79 -18.39
CA SER A 195 5.75 -3.81 -19.59
C SER A 195 4.60 -2.79 -19.57
N PHE A 196 4.24 -2.29 -18.38
CA PHE A 196 3.22 -1.25 -18.24
C PHE A 196 3.76 0.16 -18.50
N THR A 197 5.06 0.33 -18.73
CA THR A 197 5.64 1.62 -19.14
C THR A 197 4.99 2.09 -20.45
N GLY A 198 4.58 3.35 -20.53
CA GLY A 198 3.79 3.89 -21.63
C GLY A 198 2.29 3.59 -21.53
N GLY A 199 1.82 3.05 -20.41
CA GLY A 199 0.40 2.79 -20.16
C GLY A 199 -0.43 4.06 -20.00
N THR A 200 -1.74 3.87 -19.86
CA THR A 200 -2.73 4.95 -19.80
C THR A 200 -3.23 5.16 -18.38
N LEU A 201 -3.22 6.41 -17.91
CA LEU A 201 -3.90 6.84 -16.69
C LEU A 201 -5.38 7.11 -16.97
N HIS A 202 -6.22 6.84 -15.97
CA HIS A 202 -7.65 7.15 -16.00
C HIS A 202 -8.01 7.97 -14.75
N ALA A 203 -8.78 9.03 -14.93
CA ALA A 203 -9.27 9.91 -13.87
C ALA A 203 -10.75 10.26 -14.12
N PRO A 204 -11.46 10.89 -13.18
CA PRO A 204 -12.85 11.31 -13.37
C PRO A 204 -13.08 12.16 -14.64
N ASP A 205 -12.09 12.97 -15.02
CA ASP A 205 -12.17 13.93 -16.12
C ASP A 205 -11.70 13.36 -17.46
N GLY A 206 -11.29 12.08 -17.51
CA GLY A 206 -10.85 11.39 -18.72
C GLY A 206 -9.54 10.62 -18.54
N SER A 207 -9.00 10.12 -19.65
CA SER A 207 -7.73 9.39 -19.71
C SER A 207 -6.59 10.26 -20.18
N GLY A 208 -5.36 9.96 -19.74
CA GLY A 208 -4.16 10.70 -20.11
C GLY A 208 -2.86 9.97 -19.78
N GLY A 209 -1.79 10.73 -19.77
CA GLY A 209 -0.42 10.31 -19.40
C GLY A 209 0.09 11.06 -18.18
N GLU A 210 1.41 11.36 -18.16
CA GLU A 210 2.07 12.02 -17.01
C GLU A 210 1.58 13.43 -16.70
N GLU A 211 0.85 14.08 -17.59
CA GLU A 211 0.21 15.37 -17.35
C GLU A 211 -0.85 15.33 -16.24
N LEU A 212 -1.36 14.13 -15.89
CA LEU A 212 -2.25 13.94 -14.75
C LEU A 212 -1.50 13.89 -13.42
N ARG A 213 -0.15 13.87 -13.41
CA ARG A 213 0.63 13.94 -12.18
C ARG A 213 0.47 15.30 -11.51
N GLY A 214 0.17 15.30 -10.22
CA GLY A 214 -0.08 16.50 -9.42
C GLY A 214 -1.53 16.99 -9.47
N THR A 215 -2.39 16.41 -10.29
CA THR A 215 -3.83 16.72 -10.31
C THR A 215 -4.55 16.10 -9.10
N ARG A 216 -5.71 16.67 -8.74
CA ARG A 216 -6.53 16.20 -7.60
C ARG A 216 -7.75 15.43 -8.10
N HIS A 217 -7.87 14.18 -7.69
CA HIS A 217 -9.00 13.33 -8.03
C HIS A 217 -9.33 12.37 -6.88
N ALA A 218 -10.61 12.00 -6.74
CA ALA A 218 -11.06 11.03 -5.74
C ALA A 218 -10.62 9.58 -6.07
N TRP A 219 -10.20 9.32 -7.28
CA TRP A 219 -9.65 8.05 -7.75
C TRP A 219 -8.77 8.26 -8.98
N MET A 220 -7.85 7.35 -9.18
CA MET A 220 -7.08 7.25 -10.42
C MET A 220 -6.83 5.79 -10.76
N GLY A 221 -6.85 5.46 -12.05
CA GLY A 221 -6.57 4.14 -12.57
C GLY A 221 -5.36 4.13 -13.50
N PHE A 222 -4.84 2.93 -13.74
CA PHE A 222 -3.76 2.66 -14.67
C PHE A 222 -4.08 1.43 -15.50
N THR A 223 -3.96 1.52 -16.82
CA THR A 223 -4.02 0.37 -17.74
C THR A 223 -2.66 0.17 -18.39
N GLY A 224 -2.15 -1.06 -18.32
CA GLY A 224 -0.91 -1.46 -18.97
C GLY A 224 -1.06 -2.74 -19.79
N LEU A 225 -0.09 -3.00 -20.68
CA LEU A 225 -0.03 -4.19 -21.52
C LEU A 225 1.00 -5.17 -20.97
N HIS A 226 0.68 -6.45 -21.08
CA HIS A 226 1.61 -7.53 -20.72
C HIS A 226 2.50 -7.94 -21.89
N ASP A 227 3.79 -8.11 -21.63
CA ASP A 227 4.72 -8.70 -22.61
C ASP A 227 4.28 -10.12 -23.02
N GLY A 228 4.54 -10.47 -24.26
CA GLY A 228 4.30 -11.80 -24.81
C GLY A 228 2.85 -12.10 -25.19
N THR A 229 1.86 -11.43 -24.58
CA THR A 229 0.42 -11.67 -24.88
C THR A 229 -0.27 -10.46 -25.47
N ALA A 230 0.26 -9.26 -25.26
CA ALA A 230 -0.39 -7.98 -25.54
C ALA A 230 -1.78 -7.82 -24.83
N ALA A 231 -2.10 -8.71 -23.89
CA ALA A 231 -3.29 -8.56 -23.06
C ALA A 231 -3.11 -7.36 -22.12
N ALA A 232 -4.20 -6.66 -21.84
CA ALA A 232 -4.20 -5.57 -20.87
C ALA A 232 -4.60 -6.05 -19.48
N SER A 233 -4.15 -5.33 -18.46
CA SER A 233 -4.73 -5.34 -17.12
C SER A 233 -4.84 -3.92 -16.59
N SER A 234 -5.76 -3.71 -15.67
CA SER A 234 -5.96 -2.40 -15.06
C SER A 234 -5.99 -2.49 -13.54
N ILE A 235 -5.55 -1.42 -12.91
CA ILE A 235 -5.68 -1.18 -11.48
C ILE A 235 -6.34 0.18 -11.28
N VAL A 236 -7.28 0.28 -10.33
CA VAL A 236 -7.91 1.54 -9.95
C VAL A 236 -7.76 1.70 -8.44
N ILE A 237 -7.19 2.82 -8.01
CA ILE A 237 -7.09 3.16 -6.59
C ILE A 237 -8.10 4.27 -6.28
N VAL A 238 -8.91 4.06 -5.24
CA VAL A 238 -9.94 4.99 -4.78
C VAL A 238 -9.56 5.48 -3.39
N ASP A 239 -9.56 6.79 -3.23
CA ASP A 239 -9.33 7.47 -1.95
C ASP A 239 -10.63 7.59 -1.17
N ASP A 240 -10.60 7.30 0.14
CA ASP A 240 -11.79 7.47 1.00
C ASP A 240 -12.05 8.96 1.24
N VAL A 241 -13.31 9.38 1.14
CA VAL A 241 -13.73 10.78 1.35
C VAL A 241 -13.35 11.36 2.73
N ARG A 242 -12.99 10.51 3.68
CA ARG A 242 -12.58 10.90 5.04
C ARG A 242 -11.05 10.95 5.22
N ASN A 243 -10.30 10.57 4.21
CA ASN A 243 -8.85 10.70 4.29
C ASN A 243 -8.45 12.18 4.41
N PRO A 244 -7.41 12.48 5.16
CA PRO A 244 -6.79 13.80 5.12
C PRO A 244 -6.48 14.23 3.68
N ALA A 245 -6.71 15.50 3.36
CA ALA A 245 -6.51 16.11 2.04
C ALA A 245 -7.32 15.50 0.88
N HIS A 246 -8.48 14.86 1.16
CA HIS A 246 -9.39 14.36 0.11
C HIS A 246 -10.00 15.51 -0.73
N PRO A 247 -10.08 15.43 -2.07
CA PRO A 247 -9.37 14.48 -2.92
C PRO A 247 -7.86 14.80 -2.98
N PRO A 248 -7.00 13.79 -2.88
CA PRO A 248 -5.56 14.00 -2.84
C PRO A 248 -5.02 14.42 -4.21
N GLN A 249 -3.84 15.03 -4.22
CA GLN A 249 -3.03 15.06 -5.43
C GLN A 249 -2.50 13.65 -5.72
N TRP A 250 -2.22 13.36 -7.00
CA TRP A 250 -1.72 12.05 -7.41
C TRP A 250 -0.27 12.12 -7.89
N PHE A 251 0.58 11.28 -7.32
CA PHE A 251 1.85 11.00 -7.96
C PHE A 251 1.65 9.83 -8.93
N ALA A 252 1.79 10.11 -10.20
CA ALA A 252 1.60 9.13 -11.27
C ALA A 252 2.77 9.18 -12.24
N ARG A 253 3.21 8.01 -12.71
CA ARG A 253 4.30 7.86 -13.69
C ARG A 253 3.88 6.86 -14.76
N THR A 254 4.10 7.21 -16.01
CA THR A 254 3.86 6.33 -17.17
C THR A 254 5.11 6.16 -18.03
N GLU A 255 5.98 7.16 -18.13
CA GLU A 255 7.09 7.19 -19.09
C GLU A 255 8.35 6.47 -18.60
N GLU A 256 8.81 6.72 -17.37
CA GLU A 256 9.99 6.05 -16.81
C GLU A 256 9.63 4.68 -16.23
N PHE A 257 8.44 4.60 -15.65
CA PHE A 257 7.89 3.38 -15.07
C PHE A 257 6.39 3.53 -14.79
N ALA A 258 5.69 2.43 -14.68
CA ALA A 258 4.31 2.43 -14.22
C ALA A 258 4.27 2.60 -12.68
N GLY A 259 3.68 3.69 -12.23
CA GLY A 259 3.53 3.99 -10.80
C GLY A 259 2.33 4.86 -10.52
N LEU A 260 1.65 4.59 -9.39
CA LEU A 260 0.46 5.31 -8.97
C LEU A 260 0.44 5.44 -7.46
N CYS A 261 0.15 6.64 -6.95
CA CYS A 261 0.08 6.91 -5.52
C CYS A 261 -0.89 8.05 -5.24
N PRO A 262 -2.00 7.81 -4.52
CA PRO A 262 -2.71 8.90 -3.88
C PRO A 262 -1.78 9.51 -2.83
N ALA A 263 -1.44 10.78 -3.01
CA ALA A 263 -0.39 11.46 -2.26
C ALA A 263 -0.95 12.64 -1.45
N PRO A 264 -1.51 12.40 -0.26
CA PRO A 264 -2.12 13.46 0.56
C PRO A 264 -1.13 14.53 1.01
N PHE A 265 0.17 14.23 0.96
CA PHE A 265 1.28 15.13 1.33
C PHE A 265 2.02 15.65 0.11
N PHE A 266 1.41 15.69 -1.09
CA PHE A 266 2.10 16.01 -2.34
C PHE A 266 2.80 17.37 -2.31
N SER A 267 2.04 18.44 -2.03
CA SER A 267 2.52 19.83 -2.07
C SER A 267 2.60 20.50 -0.71
N GLU A 268 1.94 19.94 0.29
CA GLU A 268 1.84 20.50 1.64
C GLU A 268 2.14 19.40 2.67
N GLU A 269 2.88 19.76 3.70
CA GLU A 269 3.11 18.85 4.81
C GLU A 269 1.83 18.71 5.64
N LEU A 270 1.51 17.48 6.04
CA LEU A 270 0.45 17.21 6.99
C LEU A 270 1.03 17.22 8.40
N PRO A 271 0.55 18.06 9.31
CA PRO A 271 0.91 17.98 10.73
C PRO A 271 0.60 16.60 11.29
N PHE A 272 1.43 16.13 12.20
CA PHE A 272 1.25 14.88 12.92
C PHE A 272 1.69 15.11 14.36
N GLU A 273 0.81 15.75 15.13
CA GLU A 273 1.08 16.22 16.48
C GLU A 273 1.38 15.05 17.43
N ALA A 274 2.03 15.34 18.56
CA ALA A 274 2.28 14.34 19.58
C ALA A 274 0.95 13.73 20.08
N ASP A 275 0.91 12.40 20.18
CA ASP A 275 -0.27 11.60 20.52
C ASP A 275 -1.44 11.64 19.51
N GLU A 276 -1.33 12.41 18.43
CA GLU A 276 -2.33 12.43 17.35
C GLU A 276 -2.43 11.08 16.65
N THR A 277 -3.62 10.82 16.11
CA THR A 277 -3.91 9.65 15.29
C THR A 277 -4.39 10.09 13.91
N LEU A 278 -3.72 9.64 12.87
CA LEU A 278 -4.11 9.80 11.48
C LEU A 278 -4.64 8.47 10.92
N GLU A 279 -5.73 8.54 10.18
CA GLU A 279 -6.34 7.37 9.54
C GLU A 279 -6.39 7.58 8.03
N PHE A 280 -6.01 6.53 7.28
CA PHE A 280 -6.10 6.51 5.83
C PHE A 280 -6.74 5.21 5.36
N ARG A 281 -7.57 5.32 4.34
CA ARG A 281 -8.30 4.18 3.76
C ARG A 281 -8.34 4.30 2.25
N TYR A 282 -8.08 3.20 1.58
CA TYR A 282 -8.06 3.11 0.12
C TYR A 282 -8.72 1.83 -0.35
N ALA A 283 -9.37 1.87 -1.51
CA ALA A 283 -9.72 0.65 -2.23
C ALA A 283 -8.83 0.51 -3.46
N VAL A 284 -8.35 -0.70 -3.70
CA VAL A 284 -7.57 -1.06 -4.89
C VAL A 284 -8.34 -2.12 -5.65
N VAL A 285 -8.85 -1.78 -6.82
CA VAL A 285 -9.59 -2.70 -7.71
C VAL A 285 -8.64 -3.22 -8.78
N VAL A 286 -8.55 -4.54 -8.93
CA VAL A 286 -7.62 -5.20 -9.85
C VAL A 286 -8.41 -6.04 -10.85
N VAL A 287 -8.22 -5.78 -12.16
CA VAL A 287 -9.04 -6.40 -13.19
C VAL A 287 -8.23 -6.86 -14.39
N ASP A 288 -8.72 -7.90 -15.05
CA ASP A 288 -8.28 -8.31 -16.40
C ASP A 288 -8.84 -7.35 -17.46
N GLY A 289 -8.03 -7.05 -18.46
CA GLY A 289 -8.39 -6.20 -19.58
C GLY A 289 -8.21 -4.71 -19.32
N ALA A 290 -8.33 -3.94 -20.40
CA ALA A 290 -8.24 -2.50 -20.36
C ALA A 290 -9.48 -1.89 -19.69
N ALA A 291 -9.25 -0.88 -18.86
CA ALA A 291 -10.29 -0.01 -18.36
C ALA A 291 -10.37 1.20 -19.30
N GLY A 292 -11.27 1.20 -20.28
CA GLY A 292 -11.65 2.44 -20.95
C GLY A 292 -12.42 3.35 -19.98
N ASP A 293 -12.62 4.63 -20.33
CA ASP A 293 -13.16 5.65 -19.42
C ASP A 293 -14.44 5.23 -18.67
N GLY A 294 -15.42 4.68 -19.37
CA GLY A 294 -16.67 4.22 -18.76
C GLY A 294 -16.47 3.05 -17.78
N ARG A 295 -15.57 2.12 -18.09
CA ARG A 295 -15.25 1.00 -17.18
C ARG A 295 -14.45 1.47 -15.98
N ALA A 296 -13.51 2.40 -16.15
CA ALA A 296 -12.74 2.97 -15.05
C ALA A 296 -13.64 3.65 -14.02
N VAL A 297 -14.66 4.40 -14.46
CA VAL A 297 -15.69 4.99 -13.59
C VAL A 297 -16.47 3.91 -12.81
N ALA A 298 -16.87 2.82 -13.49
CA ALA A 298 -17.59 1.72 -12.84
C ALA A 298 -16.71 0.99 -11.80
N LEU A 299 -15.43 0.76 -12.10
CA LEU A 299 -14.46 0.17 -11.16
C LEU A 299 -14.23 1.07 -9.95
N ALA A 300 -14.12 2.39 -10.16
CA ALA A 300 -14.02 3.35 -9.07
C ALA A 300 -15.28 3.36 -8.19
N ALA A 301 -16.48 3.18 -8.77
CA ALA A 301 -17.72 3.02 -8.00
C ALA A 301 -17.68 1.74 -7.14
N SER A 302 -17.26 0.60 -7.71
CA SER A 302 -17.06 -0.66 -6.97
C SER A 302 -16.08 -0.48 -5.80
N GLY A 303 -14.99 0.26 -6.00
CA GLY A 303 -14.04 0.61 -4.94
C GLY A 303 -14.67 1.45 -3.82
N ARG A 304 -15.49 2.46 -4.15
CA ARG A 304 -16.23 3.24 -3.15
C ARG A 304 -17.19 2.38 -2.33
N ASP A 305 -17.94 1.50 -2.99
CA ASP A 305 -18.84 0.55 -2.32
C ASP A 305 -18.08 -0.37 -1.36
N ALA A 306 -16.87 -0.80 -1.72
CA ALA A 306 -16.03 -1.61 -0.84
C ALA A 306 -15.57 -0.83 0.40
N LEU A 307 -15.22 0.45 0.25
CA LEU A 307 -14.89 1.34 1.37
C LEU A 307 -16.10 1.55 2.30
N GLU A 308 -17.30 1.70 1.77
CA GLU A 308 -18.53 1.86 2.56
C GLU A 308 -18.87 0.59 3.35
N ARG A 309 -18.81 -0.57 2.72
CA ARG A 309 -19.05 -1.87 3.40
C ARG A 309 -18.07 -2.12 4.55
N SER A 310 -16.79 -1.79 4.37
CA SER A 310 -15.78 -1.92 5.43
C SER A 310 -16.07 -1.02 6.65
N ARG A 311 -16.82 0.08 6.48
CA ARG A 311 -17.27 0.95 7.58
C ARG A 311 -18.36 0.32 8.44
N SER A 312 -19.37 -0.28 7.79
CA SER A 312 -20.52 -0.86 8.47
C SER A 312 -20.15 -2.03 9.36
N GLY A 313 -19.13 -2.81 9.01
CA GLY A 313 -18.62 -3.91 9.83
C GLY A 313 -17.79 -3.50 11.05
N ARG A 314 -17.38 -2.22 11.18
CA ARG A 314 -16.65 -1.71 12.36
C ARG A 314 -17.55 -1.27 13.52
N SER A 315 -18.79 -0.88 13.25
CA SER A 315 -19.73 -0.38 14.28
C SER A 315 -20.10 -1.44 15.33
N ASP A 316 -19.90 -2.74 15.04
CA ASP A 316 -20.33 -3.83 15.91
C ASP A 316 -19.22 -4.35 16.87
N HIS A 317 -17.99 -3.77 16.83
CA HIS A 317 -16.84 -4.33 17.58
C HIS A 317 -16.03 -3.28 18.37
N HIS A 318 -16.57 -2.12 18.68
CA HIS A 318 -15.85 -1.11 19.46
C HIS A 318 -16.14 -1.26 20.96
N ASP A 319 -15.60 -2.35 21.57
CA ASP A 319 -15.33 -2.43 23.02
C ASP A 319 -14.11 -3.37 23.21
N SER A 320 -12.91 -2.86 22.99
CA SER A 320 -11.66 -3.60 23.19
C SER A 320 -10.72 -2.80 24.08
N ALA A 321 -10.28 -3.45 25.15
CA ALA A 321 -9.42 -2.95 26.21
C ALA A 321 -8.08 -2.35 25.70
N PRO A 322 -7.42 -1.47 26.48
CA PRO A 322 -6.17 -0.81 26.09
C PRO A 322 -5.04 -1.83 25.88
N ILE A 323 -4.26 -1.60 24.83
CA ILE A 323 -3.10 -2.40 24.42
C ILE A 323 -2.07 -2.40 25.56
N ALA A 324 -1.73 -3.60 26.08
CA ALA A 324 -0.64 -3.75 27.04
C ALA A 324 0.70 -3.43 26.37
N THR A 325 1.42 -2.46 26.88
CA THR A 325 2.76 -2.09 26.43
C THR A 325 3.70 -3.29 26.60
N PRO A 326 4.41 -3.74 25.56
CA PRO A 326 5.41 -4.79 25.70
C PRO A 326 6.56 -4.29 26.58
N ALA A 327 6.90 -5.06 27.62
CA ALA A 327 8.04 -4.78 28.48
C ALA A 327 9.34 -4.78 27.69
N ALA A 328 10.19 -3.77 27.92
CA ALA A 328 11.50 -3.67 27.31
C ALA A 328 12.35 -4.92 27.61
N PRO A 329 13.13 -5.44 26.64
CA PRO A 329 13.98 -6.60 26.86
C PRO A 329 15.06 -6.26 27.90
N THR A 330 15.06 -6.99 29.00
CA THR A 330 16.11 -6.89 30.03
C THR A 330 17.45 -7.31 29.42
N ARG A 331 18.39 -6.37 29.37
CA ARG A 331 19.79 -6.66 29.04
C ARG A 331 20.31 -7.66 30.08
N LYS A 332 20.67 -8.86 29.66
CA LYS A 332 21.50 -9.77 30.47
C LYS A 332 22.91 -9.17 30.51
N ASP A 333 23.36 -8.89 31.71
CA ASP A 333 24.74 -8.49 32.03
C ASP A 333 25.69 -9.66 31.67
N PRO A 334 26.75 -9.44 30.88
CA PRO A 334 27.68 -10.53 30.51
C PRO A 334 28.75 -10.81 31.58
N ARG A 335 28.51 -10.50 32.85
CA ARG A 335 29.43 -10.81 33.95
C ARG A 335 28.69 -11.48 35.12
N ALA A 336 28.52 -12.79 35.01
CA ALA A 336 28.41 -13.71 36.14
C ALA A 336 28.87 -15.12 35.71
#